data_824ecaaccc49a4eeec17b2bca63340d6
#
_entry.id   824ecaaccc49a4eeec17b2bca63340d6
#
_cell.length_a   1.000
_cell.length_b   1.000
_cell.length_c   1.000
_cell.angle_alpha   90.00
_cell.angle_beta   90.00
_cell.angle_gamma   90.00
#
_symmetry.space_group_name_H-M   'P 1'
#
loop_
_entity.id
_entity.type
_entity.pdbx_description
1 polymer ?
#
loop_
_entity_poly.entity_id
_entity_poly.type
_entity_poly.pdbx_seq_one_letter_code
_entity_poly.pdbx_strand_id
1 'polypeptide(L)'
;GNKATPALAAEAVSIAMLKADITVASSVLLLLTSEFADDPQAAITAAAKAANCTQVFGCSATGIFTEEDWVLDSPAVAVMVFGGNVSIQSAKHHYAEQALLTISAPNAINSTWLNDGSTRYGGVSGDAVGQGPFSVWQHAKGGNTGKVDAYIAGVKLATKATHGLKMLSKPKRIQQVNSFDIELLDNKSPLTSLQKAWKAHSKSESPIPLHLMMAVYANSAEAINHGEFSQANLISHDEDSGSITLAQPLETGQYLSWGLRDQNAAEADLLQITQQLKQELGAAPDFGLLFSCIGRGPFYDGIDHDLKIIAQRLPNMPLIGFYGNGEIANIAGKNQLLPYSAVLSLFAEKFLQCTCKGQME
;
A
#
# COMPACT_ATOMS: atom_id res chain seq x y z
N GLY A 1 15.79 3.10 -18.34
CA GLY A 1 16.83 2.58 -19.26
C GLY A 1 16.31 1.49 -20.18
N ASN A 2 17.04 1.18 -21.25
CA ASN A 2 16.61 0.13 -22.21
C ASN A 2 16.93 -1.30 -21.73
N LYS A 3 17.66 -1.46 -20.64
CA LYS A 3 18.05 -2.75 -20.05
C LYS A 3 18.18 -2.65 -18.54
N ALA A 4 17.78 -3.71 -17.84
CA ALA A 4 17.99 -3.88 -16.40
C ALA A 4 19.48 -4.12 -16.14
N THR A 5 20.23 -3.09 -15.77
CA THR A 5 21.67 -3.17 -15.48
C THR A 5 21.96 -2.69 -14.06
N PRO A 6 22.99 -3.27 -13.39
CA PRO A 6 23.42 -2.80 -12.07
C PRO A 6 23.83 -1.33 -12.03
N ALA A 7 24.29 -0.78 -13.17
CA ALA A 7 24.70 0.61 -13.29
C ALA A 7 23.54 1.57 -12.99
N LEU A 8 22.32 1.25 -13.38
CA LEU A 8 21.13 2.06 -13.07
C LEU A 8 20.94 2.23 -11.56
N ALA A 9 21.15 1.16 -10.78
CA ALA A 9 21.03 1.23 -9.33
C ALA A 9 22.14 2.08 -8.70
N ALA A 10 23.37 1.95 -9.17
CA ALA A 10 24.49 2.79 -8.69
C ALA A 10 24.27 4.26 -9.03
N GLU A 11 23.80 4.58 -10.22
CA GLU A 11 23.51 5.95 -10.68
C GLU A 11 22.38 6.58 -9.85
N ALA A 12 21.26 5.87 -9.67
CA ALA A 12 20.14 6.35 -8.87
C ALA A 12 20.55 6.65 -7.42
N VAL A 13 21.35 5.77 -6.80
CA VAL A 13 21.89 6.00 -5.45
C VAL A 13 22.81 7.22 -5.44
N SER A 14 23.71 7.35 -6.41
CA SER A 14 24.64 8.49 -6.46
C SER A 14 23.90 9.82 -6.59
N ILE A 15 22.84 9.87 -7.39
CA ILE A 15 21.97 11.05 -7.52
C ILE A 15 21.27 11.35 -6.20
N ALA A 16 20.69 10.33 -5.54
CA ALA A 16 20.00 10.51 -4.28
C ALA A 16 20.93 10.97 -3.16
N MET A 17 22.16 10.42 -3.08
CA MET A 17 23.20 10.84 -2.14
C MET A 17 23.61 12.30 -2.34
N LEU A 18 23.77 12.72 -3.61
CA LEU A 18 24.09 14.11 -3.97
C LEU A 18 22.94 15.06 -3.56
N LYS A 19 21.69 14.71 -3.87
CA LYS A 19 20.51 15.50 -3.47
C LYS A 19 20.39 15.65 -1.94
N ALA A 20 20.74 14.60 -1.19
CA ALA A 20 20.70 14.59 0.27
C ALA A 20 21.92 15.22 0.94
N ASP A 21 22.95 15.58 0.18
CA ASP A 21 24.24 16.10 0.67
C ASP A 21 24.89 15.17 1.72
N ILE A 22 24.87 13.85 1.46
CA ILE A 22 25.47 12.83 2.32
C ILE A 22 26.50 11.99 1.57
N THR A 23 27.54 11.57 2.28
CA THR A 23 28.63 10.73 1.72
C THR A 23 28.52 9.27 2.13
N VAL A 24 27.79 8.98 3.21
CA VAL A 24 27.52 7.63 3.72
C VAL A 24 26.04 7.56 4.13
N ALA A 25 25.29 6.64 3.54
CA ALA A 25 23.91 6.42 3.95
C ALA A 25 23.84 5.56 5.24
N SER A 26 22.91 5.87 6.11
CA SER A 26 22.54 4.99 7.24
C SER A 26 21.75 3.77 6.78
N SER A 27 20.93 3.95 5.75
CA SER A 27 20.18 2.89 5.06
C SER A 27 19.66 3.38 3.71
N VAL A 28 19.22 2.43 2.89
CA VAL A 28 18.68 2.67 1.54
C VAL A 28 17.39 1.87 1.36
N LEU A 29 16.33 2.53 0.90
CA LEU A 29 15.18 1.87 0.30
C LEU A 29 15.39 1.87 -1.21
N LEU A 30 15.57 0.68 -1.78
CA LEU A 30 15.81 0.43 -3.19
C LEU A 30 14.60 -0.29 -3.77
N LEU A 31 13.96 0.28 -4.77
CA LEU A 31 12.87 -0.34 -5.51
C LEU A 31 13.31 -0.55 -6.96
N LEU A 32 13.06 -1.73 -7.48
CA LEU A 32 13.42 -2.14 -8.83
C LEU A 32 12.16 -2.56 -9.58
N THR A 33 12.07 -2.31 -10.87
CA THR A 33 11.00 -2.88 -11.67
C THR A 33 11.21 -4.40 -11.88
N SER A 34 10.16 -5.09 -12.31
CA SER A 34 10.12 -6.56 -12.41
C SER A 34 11.20 -7.14 -13.33
N GLU A 35 11.75 -6.35 -14.26
CA GLU A 35 12.85 -6.76 -15.15
C GLU A 35 14.16 -7.09 -14.43
N PHE A 36 14.28 -6.70 -13.16
CA PHE A 36 15.41 -7.07 -12.30
C PHE A 36 15.13 -8.29 -11.43
N ALA A 37 13.89 -8.81 -11.42
CA ALA A 37 13.45 -9.75 -10.39
C ALA A 37 14.11 -11.15 -10.48
N ASP A 38 14.55 -11.57 -11.67
CA ASP A 38 15.27 -12.84 -11.87
C ASP A 38 16.66 -12.85 -11.19
N ASP A 39 17.39 -11.74 -11.29
CA ASP A 39 18.72 -11.58 -10.68
C ASP A 39 18.92 -10.16 -10.14
N PRO A 40 18.28 -9.80 -9.01
CA PRO A 40 18.38 -8.47 -8.44
C PRO A 40 19.72 -8.25 -7.71
N GLN A 41 20.48 -9.32 -7.38
CA GLN A 41 21.62 -9.22 -6.48
C GLN A 41 22.72 -8.31 -7.02
N ALA A 42 22.94 -8.31 -8.33
CA ALA A 42 23.94 -7.45 -8.95
C ALA A 42 23.59 -5.95 -8.80
N ALA A 43 22.31 -5.60 -8.98
CA ALA A 43 21.81 -4.23 -8.76
C ALA A 43 21.84 -3.82 -7.30
N ILE A 44 21.43 -4.72 -6.38
CA ILE A 44 21.49 -4.50 -4.93
C ILE A 44 22.94 -4.26 -4.47
N THR A 45 23.88 -5.04 -4.99
CA THR A 45 25.31 -4.89 -4.67
C THR A 45 25.88 -3.56 -5.20
N ALA A 46 25.47 -3.15 -6.39
CA ALA A 46 25.85 -1.87 -6.98
C ALA A 46 25.31 -0.69 -6.15
N ALA A 47 24.05 -0.75 -5.74
CA ALA A 47 23.44 0.23 -4.85
C ALA A 47 24.16 0.33 -3.49
N ALA A 48 24.43 -0.81 -2.86
CA ALA A 48 25.14 -0.86 -1.57
C ALA A 48 26.54 -0.24 -1.64
N LYS A 49 27.27 -0.49 -2.73
CA LYS A 49 28.60 0.11 -2.97
C LYS A 49 28.50 1.62 -3.17
N ALA A 50 27.54 2.09 -3.99
CA ALA A 50 27.35 3.51 -4.24
C ALA A 50 26.93 4.28 -2.97
N ALA A 51 26.09 3.68 -2.13
CA ALA A 51 25.66 4.23 -0.84
C ALA A 51 26.72 4.15 0.27
N ASN A 52 27.77 3.39 0.07
CA ASN A 52 28.73 2.98 1.11
C ASN A 52 28.02 2.38 2.34
N CYS A 53 26.95 1.60 2.10
CA CYS A 53 26.06 1.07 3.12
C CYS A 53 25.50 -0.29 2.72
N THR A 54 25.48 -1.24 3.67
CA THR A 54 24.89 -2.57 3.47
C THR A 54 23.44 -2.67 3.97
N GLN A 55 22.90 -1.63 4.57
CA GLN A 55 21.51 -1.58 5.03
C GLN A 55 20.58 -1.20 3.86
N VAL A 56 20.48 -2.09 2.87
CA VAL A 56 19.65 -1.93 1.68
C VAL A 56 18.42 -2.82 1.82
N PHE A 57 17.23 -2.21 1.75
CA PHE A 57 15.92 -2.85 1.86
C PHE A 57 15.10 -2.56 0.60
N GLY A 58 14.17 -3.44 0.25
CA GLY A 58 13.25 -3.18 -0.84
C GLY A 58 12.69 -4.40 -1.53
N CYS A 59 12.19 -4.21 -2.75
CA CYS A 59 11.60 -5.26 -3.57
C CYS A 59 11.64 -4.94 -5.08
N SER A 60 11.39 -5.97 -5.89
CA SER A 60 10.92 -5.79 -7.26
C SER A 60 9.42 -5.48 -7.26
N ALA A 61 8.93 -4.73 -8.23
CA ALA A 61 7.53 -4.37 -8.36
C ALA A 61 7.13 -4.23 -9.84
N THR A 62 5.83 -4.25 -10.11
CA THR A 62 5.27 -4.03 -11.46
C THR A 62 5.69 -2.68 -12.02
N GLY A 63 5.70 -1.67 -11.17
CA GLY A 63 6.18 -0.33 -11.47
C GLY A 63 6.62 0.38 -10.21
N ILE A 64 7.35 1.45 -10.38
CA ILE A 64 7.94 2.24 -9.30
C ILE A 64 7.75 3.72 -9.58
N PHE A 65 7.81 4.53 -8.54
CA PHE A 65 7.68 5.98 -8.66
C PHE A 65 8.43 6.74 -7.55
N THR A 66 8.68 8.01 -7.85
CA THR A 66 9.14 9.02 -6.89
C THR A 66 8.21 10.24 -6.96
N GLU A 67 8.55 11.31 -6.26
CA GLU A 67 7.86 12.60 -6.40
C GLU A 67 7.98 13.21 -7.80
N GLU A 68 8.96 12.77 -8.59
CA GLU A 68 9.25 13.35 -9.91
C GLU A 68 8.50 12.65 -11.04
N ASP A 69 8.43 11.30 -11.01
CA ASP A 69 7.86 10.51 -12.12
C ASP A 69 7.54 9.08 -11.69
N TRP A 70 6.85 8.36 -12.56
CA TRP A 70 6.53 6.94 -12.41
C TRP A 70 6.90 6.15 -13.67
N VAL A 71 7.21 4.86 -13.49
CA VAL A 71 7.59 3.95 -14.56
C VAL A 71 6.87 2.62 -14.40
N LEU A 72 6.23 2.18 -15.49
CA LEU A 72 5.67 0.83 -15.67
C LEU A 72 6.33 0.18 -16.90
N ASP A 73 6.38 -1.14 -16.93
CA ASP A 73 6.74 -1.96 -18.11
C ASP A 73 8.09 -1.58 -18.75
N SER A 74 9.02 -1.09 -17.96
CA SER A 74 10.40 -0.85 -18.43
C SER A 74 11.40 -0.84 -17.26
N PRO A 75 12.68 -1.22 -17.52
CA PRO A 75 13.70 -1.25 -16.50
C PRO A 75 13.92 0.11 -15.84
N ALA A 76 13.64 0.20 -14.55
CA ALA A 76 13.84 1.41 -13.77
C ALA A 76 14.25 1.09 -12.32
N VAL A 77 14.82 2.10 -11.67
CA VAL A 77 15.29 2.06 -10.28
C VAL A 77 14.82 3.32 -9.57
N ALA A 78 14.12 3.16 -8.44
CA ALA A 78 13.83 4.24 -7.52
C ALA A 78 14.57 4.02 -6.20
N VAL A 79 15.09 5.10 -5.62
CA VAL A 79 15.92 5.05 -4.41
C VAL A 79 15.56 6.18 -3.47
N MET A 80 15.43 5.85 -2.19
CA MET A 80 15.48 6.83 -1.10
C MET A 80 16.63 6.47 -0.17
N VAL A 81 17.53 7.42 0.06
CA VAL A 81 18.66 7.27 0.98
C VAL A 81 18.36 7.96 2.29
N PHE A 82 18.76 7.35 3.38
CA PHE A 82 18.60 7.87 4.74
C PHE A 82 19.96 8.19 5.34
N GLY A 83 20.02 9.24 6.15
CA GLY A 83 21.24 9.67 6.83
C GLY A 83 20.93 10.25 8.22
N GLY A 84 21.96 10.69 8.92
CA GLY A 84 21.82 11.28 10.25
C GLY A 84 21.20 10.30 11.25
N ASN A 85 20.11 10.73 11.91
CA ASN A 85 19.39 9.94 12.92
C ASN A 85 18.32 9.03 12.32
N VAL A 86 18.02 9.15 11.03
CA VAL A 86 16.98 8.37 10.36
C VAL A 86 17.59 7.13 9.71
N SER A 87 17.03 5.96 9.96
CA SER A 87 17.48 4.72 9.35
C SER A 87 16.37 3.65 9.29
N ILE A 88 16.40 2.81 8.25
CA ILE A 88 15.61 1.58 8.21
C ILE A 88 16.35 0.51 9.01
N GLN A 89 15.65 -0.14 9.93
CA GLN A 89 16.19 -1.18 10.80
C GLN A 89 15.35 -2.44 10.73
N SER A 90 16.02 -3.60 10.81
CA SER A 90 15.34 -4.90 10.82
C SER A 90 14.45 -5.06 12.06
N ALA A 91 13.28 -5.67 11.88
CA ALA A 91 12.33 -5.97 12.95
C ALA A 91 12.87 -6.88 14.08
N LYS A 92 14.05 -7.49 13.94
CA LYS A 92 14.69 -8.28 15.02
C LYS A 92 14.91 -7.49 16.30
N HIS A 93 14.96 -6.17 16.22
CA HIS A 93 15.09 -5.25 17.35
C HIS A 93 13.83 -4.40 17.53
N HIS A 94 12.67 -4.90 17.10
CA HIS A 94 11.41 -4.21 17.12
C HIS A 94 10.90 -3.98 18.55
N TYR A 95 10.50 -2.76 18.84
CA TYR A 95 9.75 -2.40 20.03
C TYR A 95 8.25 -2.42 19.70
N ALA A 96 7.45 -3.02 20.57
CA ALA A 96 6.01 -3.28 20.32
C ALA A 96 5.18 -2.03 19.93
N GLU A 97 5.66 -0.84 20.23
CA GLU A 97 4.99 0.43 19.94
C GLU A 97 5.27 0.99 18.53
N GLN A 98 6.17 0.37 17.76
CA GLN A 98 6.54 0.85 16.43
C GLN A 98 5.79 0.08 15.35
N ALA A 99 5.18 0.80 14.40
CA ALA A 99 4.60 0.16 13.23
C ALA A 99 5.69 -0.37 12.29
N LEU A 100 5.47 -1.56 11.75
CA LEU A 100 6.39 -2.24 10.84
C LEU A 100 6.10 -1.87 9.39
N LEU A 101 7.13 -1.41 8.70
CA LEU A 101 7.18 -1.43 7.24
C LEU A 101 7.30 -2.89 6.79
N THR A 102 6.27 -3.41 6.15
CA THR A 102 6.23 -4.77 5.62
C THR A 102 6.18 -4.74 4.10
N ILE A 103 7.18 -5.34 3.46
CA ILE A 103 7.19 -5.59 2.02
C ILE A 103 7.17 -7.11 1.83
N SER A 104 6.18 -7.63 1.12
CA SER A 104 5.97 -9.07 0.95
C SER A 104 5.83 -9.46 -0.52
N ALA A 105 6.41 -10.61 -0.89
CA ALA A 105 6.02 -11.27 -2.12
C ALA A 105 4.59 -11.84 -1.98
N PRO A 106 3.80 -11.94 -3.05
CA PRO A 106 2.42 -12.43 -2.98
C PRO A 106 2.31 -13.83 -2.35
N ASN A 107 3.23 -14.72 -2.68
CA ASN A 107 3.26 -16.10 -2.18
C ASN A 107 3.76 -16.25 -0.73
N ALA A 108 4.23 -15.18 -0.12
CA ALA A 108 4.67 -15.16 1.29
C ALA A 108 3.60 -14.59 2.25
N ILE A 109 2.46 -14.15 1.73
CA ILE A 109 1.37 -13.64 2.55
C ILE A 109 0.67 -14.81 3.24
N ASN A 110 0.51 -14.69 4.56
CA ASN A 110 -0.24 -15.66 5.34
C ASN A 110 -0.85 -15.01 6.61
N SER A 111 -1.86 -15.66 7.15
CA SER A 111 -2.59 -15.18 8.33
C SER A 111 -1.74 -15.15 9.61
N THR A 112 -0.69 -15.94 9.71
CA THR A 112 0.13 -16.04 10.92
C THR A 112 0.79 -14.70 11.26
N TRP A 113 1.52 -14.11 10.30
CA TRP A 113 2.18 -12.84 10.55
C TRP A 113 1.25 -11.63 10.37
N LEU A 114 0.18 -11.73 9.57
CA LEU A 114 -0.84 -10.67 9.53
C LEU A 114 -1.53 -10.49 10.87
N ASN A 115 -1.70 -11.56 11.67
CA ASN A 115 -2.39 -11.55 12.94
C ASN A 115 -1.46 -11.70 14.16
N ASP A 116 -0.18 -11.39 14.04
CA ASP A 116 0.81 -11.55 15.13
C ASP A 116 0.79 -10.44 16.19
N GLY A 117 -0.15 -9.51 16.09
CA GLY A 117 -0.32 -8.40 17.04
C GLY A 117 0.55 -7.17 16.74
N SER A 118 1.46 -7.21 15.76
CA SER A 118 2.17 -6.01 15.32
C SER A 118 1.27 -5.12 14.46
N THR A 119 1.52 -3.81 14.49
CA THR A 119 0.91 -2.85 13.55
C THR A 119 1.76 -2.78 12.29
N ARG A 120 1.15 -2.91 11.10
CA ARG A 120 1.87 -2.99 9.83
C ARG A 120 1.34 -1.99 8.82
N TYR A 121 2.25 -1.50 7.96
CA TYR A 121 1.96 -0.74 6.76
C TYR A 121 2.95 -1.16 5.67
N GLY A 122 2.58 -1.04 4.41
CA GLY A 122 3.47 -1.42 3.31
C GLY A 122 2.73 -1.92 2.08
N GLY A 123 3.40 -2.78 1.31
CA GLY A 123 2.85 -3.27 0.06
C GLY A 123 3.33 -4.66 -0.32
N VAL A 124 2.65 -5.21 -1.30
CA VAL A 124 2.93 -6.52 -1.88
C VAL A 124 3.62 -6.35 -3.21
N SER A 125 4.84 -6.87 -3.31
CA SER A 125 5.61 -6.94 -4.55
C SER A 125 4.77 -7.54 -5.69
N GLY A 126 5.05 -7.19 -6.93
CA GLY A 126 4.29 -7.64 -8.07
C GLY A 126 5.11 -7.67 -9.35
N ASP A 127 4.48 -8.23 -10.37
CA ASP A 127 4.89 -8.16 -11.77
C ASP A 127 3.65 -7.95 -12.65
N ALA A 128 3.84 -7.66 -13.93
CA ALA A 128 2.74 -7.37 -14.86
C ALA A 128 1.78 -8.55 -15.09
N VAL A 129 2.24 -9.79 -14.90
CA VAL A 129 1.49 -11.02 -15.19
C VAL A 129 1.08 -11.81 -13.94
N GLY A 130 1.59 -11.45 -12.76
CA GLY A 130 1.27 -12.11 -11.50
C GLY A 130 1.91 -13.49 -11.30
N GLN A 131 2.92 -13.83 -12.09
CA GLN A 131 3.57 -15.14 -12.05
C GLN A 131 4.93 -15.14 -11.37
N GLY A 132 5.53 -13.95 -11.21
CA GLY A 132 6.88 -13.81 -10.69
C GLY A 132 7.96 -13.95 -11.77
N PRO A 133 9.22 -13.95 -11.38
CA PRO A 133 9.66 -14.01 -9.98
C PRO A 133 9.35 -12.74 -9.18
N PHE A 134 9.15 -12.92 -7.86
CA PHE A 134 8.97 -11.83 -6.90
C PHE A 134 10.18 -11.78 -5.98
N SER A 135 10.88 -10.67 -5.95
CA SER A 135 12.08 -10.52 -5.14
C SER A 135 11.91 -9.47 -4.06
N VAL A 136 12.32 -9.80 -2.85
CA VAL A 136 12.45 -8.88 -1.72
C VAL A 136 13.85 -8.99 -1.14
N TRP A 137 14.37 -7.91 -0.56
CA TRP A 137 15.72 -7.89 0.01
C TRP A 137 15.83 -7.05 1.26
N GLN A 138 16.75 -7.46 2.10
CA GLN A 138 17.22 -6.74 3.27
C GLN A 138 18.72 -6.97 3.49
N HIS A 139 19.39 -5.98 4.08
CA HIS A 139 20.83 -6.04 4.35
C HIS A 139 21.67 -6.33 3.09
N ALA A 140 21.31 -5.70 1.98
CA ALA A 140 21.94 -5.87 0.67
C ALA A 140 21.93 -7.33 0.17
N LYS A 141 20.97 -8.14 0.60
CA LYS A 141 20.83 -9.55 0.22
C LYS A 141 19.39 -9.86 -0.19
N GLY A 142 19.21 -10.54 -1.31
CA GLY A 142 17.94 -11.15 -1.67
C GLY A 142 17.48 -12.11 -0.59
N GLY A 143 16.21 -12.01 -0.16
CA GLY A 143 15.65 -12.79 0.93
C GLY A 143 14.96 -14.05 0.45
N ASN A 144 15.24 -15.20 1.07
CA ASN A 144 14.55 -16.46 0.82
C ASN A 144 13.18 -16.55 1.52
N THR A 145 12.86 -15.57 2.39
CA THR A 145 11.62 -15.57 3.18
C THR A 145 10.43 -14.99 2.42
N GLY A 146 10.66 -14.35 1.28
CA GLY A 146 9.63 -13.65 0.51
C GLY A 146 9.02 -12.44 1.25
N LYS A 147 9.53 -12.05 2.42
CA LYS A 147 9.03 -10.95 3.23
C LYS A 147 10.16 -10.21 3.93
N VAL A 148 10.03 -8.89 3.99
CA VAL A 148 10.86 -7.98 4.78
C VAL A 148 9.99 -7.28 5.80
N ASP A 149 10.39 -7.35 7.06
CA ASP A 149 9.84 -6.54 8.15
C ASP A 149 10.92 -5.61 8.68
N ALA A 150 10.65 -4.32 8.64
CA ALA A 150 11.55 -3.28 9.09
C ALA A 150 10.78 -2.17 9.80
N TYR A 151 11.46 -1.29 10.49
CA TYR A 151 10.90 -0.03 10.97
C TYR A 151 11.85 1.12 10.65
N ILE A 152 11.30 2.31 10.56
CA ILE A 152 12.10 3.52 10.32
C ILE A 152 12.35 4.20 11.66
N ALA A 153 13.59 4.17 12.11
CA ALA A 153 14.03 4.79 13.35
C ALA A 153 14.26 6.29 13.15
N GLY A 154 14.19 7.05 14.26
CA GLY A 154 14.48 8.49 14.26
C GLY A 154 13.30 9.38 13.81
N VAL A 155 12.15 8.80 13.51
CA VAL A 155 11.00 9.54 12.97
C VAL A 155 9.71 9.33 13.76
N LYS A 156 8.79 10.29 13.63
CA LYS A 156 7.37 10.12 13.89
C LYS A 156 6.71 9.66 12.59
N LEU A 157 5.77 8.73 12.67
CA LEU A 157 5.02 8.16 11.56
C LEU A 157 3.54 8.46 11.72
N ALA A 158 2.89 8.83 10.62
CA ALA A 158 1.45 8.77 10.41
C ALA A 158 1.16 7.98 9.15
N THR A 159 0.27 6.99 9.18
CA THR A 159 -0.02 6.11 8.04
C THR A 159 -1.51 5.79 7.94
N LYS A 160 -2.06 5.83 6.74
CA LYS A 160 -3.46 5.50 6.44
C LYS A 160 -3.59 4.83 5.06
N ALA A 161 -4.57 3.95 4.98
CA ALA A 161 -5.04 3.41 3.71
C ALA A 161 -6.16 4.27 3.13
N THR A 162 -6.29 4.27 1.81
CA THR A 162 -7.40 4.82 1.04
C THR A 162 -7.92 3.78 0.06
N HIS A 163 -9.23 3.57 0.04
CA HIS A 163 -9.86 2.50 -0.72
C HIS A 163 -10.32 2.94 -2.11
N GLY A 164 -10.64 4.23 -2.29
CA GLY A 164 -11.12 4.76 -3.56
C GLY A 164 -12.47 4.19 -4.00
N LEU A 165 -13.36 3.94 -3.04
CA LEU A 165 -14.66 3.33 -3.28
C LEU A 165 -15.79 4.34 -3.14
N LYS A 166 -16.62 4.44 -4.17
CA LYS A 166 -17.92 5.10 -4.08
C LYS A 166 -18.95 4.12 -3.53
N MET A 167 -19.50 4.42 -2.35
CA MET A 167 -20.53 3.59 -1.74
C MET A 167 -21.86 3.73 -2.51
N LEU A 168 -22.39 2.62 -2.98
CA LEU A 168 -23.65 2.57 -3.77
C LEU A 168 -24.86 2.17 -2.92
N SER A 169 -24.65 1.60 -1.75
CA SER A 169 -25.73 1.21 -0.85
C SER A 169 -25.41 1.51 0.59
N LYS A 170 -26.44 1.58 1.43
CA LYS A 170 -26.28 1.53 2.89
C LYS A 170 -25.89 0.13 3.33
N PRO A 171 -25.21 -0.03 4.49
CA PRO A 171 -24.89 -1.32 5.07
C PRO A 171 -26.15 -2.16 5.29
N LYS A 172 -26.08 -3.45 4.94
CA LYS A 172 -27.12 -4.45 5.11
C LYS A 172 -26.57 -5.64 5.84
N ARG A 173 -27.36 -6.24 6.70
CA ARG A 173 -26.94 -7.41 7.47
C ARG A 173 -26.92 -8.65 6.60
N ILE A 174 -25.83 -9.41 6.63
CA ILE A 174 -25.70 -10.72 6.02
C ILE A 174 -26.47 -11.73 6.89
N GLN A 175 -27.45 -12.39 6.31
CA GLN A 175 -28.32 -13.33 7.04
C GLN A 175 -28.01 -14.78 6.67
N GLN A 176 -27.54 -15.03 5.45
CA GLN A 176 -27.20 -16.37 5.01
C GLN A 176 -25.99 -16.33 4.06
N VAL A 177 -25.06 -17.23 4.31
CA VAL A 177 -23.87 -17.47 3.49
C VAL A 177 -23.68 -18.98 3.31
N ASN A 178 -23.09 -19.35 2.17
CA ASN A 178 -22.67 -20.71 1.88
C ASN A 178 -21.27 -20.66 1.27
N SER A 179 -20.24 -20.93 2.09
CA SER A 179 -18.84 -20.81 1.69
C SER A 179 -18.52 -19.39 1.18
N PHE A 180 -18.29 -19.22 -0.12
CA PHE A 180 -17.99 -17.94 -0.77
C PHE A 180 -19.23 -17.19 -1.26
N ASP A 181 -20.40 -17.83 -1.20
CA ASP A 181 -21.66 -17.30 -1.71
C ASP A 181 -22.44 -16.59 -0.61
N ILE A 182 -22.85 -15.36 -0.90
CA ILE A 182 -23.85 -14.68 -0.10
C ILE A 182 -25.21 -15.01 -0.69
N GLU A 183 -26.12 -15.53 0.15
CA GLU A 183 -27.45 -15.97 -0.27
C GLU A 183 -28.57 -15.03 0.19
N LEU A 184 -28.37 -14.31 1.32
CA LEU A 184 -29.42 -13.44 1.85
C LEU A 184 -28.86 -12.18 2.54
N LEU A 185 -29.35 -10.99 2.12
CA LEU A 185 -29.05 -9.67 2.67
C LEU A 185 -30.36 -8.94 3.05
N ASP A 186 -30.60 -8.65 4.33
CA ASP A 186 -31.81 -7.96 4.80
C ASP A 186 -33.10 -8.51 4.16
N ASN A 187 -33.29 -9.83 4.19
CA ASN A 187 -34.41 -10.55 3.60
C ASN A 187 -34.59 -10.41 2.08
N LYS A 188 -33.50 -10.09 1.36
CA LYS A 188 -33.48 -9.99 -0.10
C LYS A 188 -32.29 -10.73 -0.69
N SER A 189 -32.42 -11.16 -1.95
CA SER A 189 -31.27 -11.73 -2.64
C SER A 189 -30.19 -10.67 -2.83
N PRO A 190 -28.90 -11.03 -2.70
CA PRO A 190 -27.77 -10.14 -2.92
C PRO A 190 -27.79 -9.54 -4.31
N LEU A 191 -28.11 -10.30 -5.35
CA LEU A 191 -28.19 -9.85 -6.72
C LEU A 191 -29.24 -8.76 -6.90
N THR A 192 -30.46 -8.95 -6.35
CA THR A 192 -31.51 -7.90 -6.37
C THR A 192 -31.04 -6.63 -5.65
N SER A 193 -30.30 -6.80 -4.54
CA SER A 193 -29.73 -5.69 -3.79
C SER A 193 -28.69 -4.91 -4.61
N LEU A 194 -27.79 -5.63 -5.31
CA LEU A 194 -26.76 -5.06 -6.17
C LEU A 194 -27.38 -4.34 -7.39
N GLN A 195 -28.31 -4.99 -8.08
CA GLN A 195 -29.03 -4.41 -9.22
C GLN A 195 -29.74 -3.11 -8.85
N LYS A 196 -30.40 -3.09 -7.67
CA LYS A 196 -31.05 -1.85 -7.18
C LYS A 196 -30.04 -0.75 -6.91
N ALA A 197 -28.91 -1.07 -6.29
CA ALA A 197 -27.84 -0.09 -6.02
C ALA A 197 -27.25 0.46 -7.32
N TRP A 198 -26.98 -0.41 -8.30
CA TRP A 198 -26.46 -0.02 -9.61
C TRP A 198 -27.45 0.86 -10.37
N LYS A 199 -28.71 0.46 -10.46
CA LYS A 199 -29.76 1.25 -11.15
C LYS A 199 -29.93 2.65 -10.56
N ALA A 200 -29.81 2.78 -9.24
CA ALA A 200 -29.88 4.08 -8.58
C ALA A 200 -28.65 4.97 -8.90
N HIS A 201 -27.51 4.35 -9.16
CA HIS A 201 -26.26 5.05 -9.49
C HIS A 201 -26.15 5.40 -10.98
N SER A 202 -26.31 4.41 -11.87
CA SER A 202 -26.02 4.55 -13.31
C SER A 202 -27.03 5.41 -14.06
N LYS A 203 -28.23 5.58 -13.53
CA LYS A 203 -29.37 6.25 -14.20
C LYS A 203 -29.64 5.74 -15.62
N SER A 204 -29.07 4.61 -16.01
CA SER A 204 -29.18 3.95 -17.30
C SER A 204 -29.39 2.44 -17.12
N GLU A 205 -29.82 1.77 -18.19
CA GLU A 205 -29.95 0.31 -18.21
C GLU A 205 -28.61 -0.41 -18.58
N SER A 206 -27.48 0.25 -18.34
CA SER A 206 -26.17 -0.34 -18.60
C SER A 206 -25.93 -1.57 -17.70
N PRO A 207 -25.26 -2.61 -18.22
CA PRO A 207 -24.91 -3.79 -17.44
C PRO A 207 -24.02 -3.41 -16.25
N ILE A 208 -24.13 -4.18 -15.17
CA ILE A 208 -23.30 -3.99 -13.95
C ILE A 208 -21.84 -4.32 -14.30
N PRO A 209 -20.89 -3.37 -14.11
CA PRO A 209 -19.48 -3.66 -14.34
C PRO A 209 -18.90 -4.44 -13.15
N LEU A 210 -19.12 -5.75 -13.10
CA LEU A 210 -18.75 -6.61 -11.96
C LEU A 210 -17.28 -6.44 -11.57
N HIS A 211 -16.38 -6.24 -12.54
CA HIS A 211 -14.94 -6.04 -12.30
C HIS A 211 -14.59 -4.73 -11.55
N LEU A 212 -15.52 -3.77 -11.50
CA LEU A 212 -15.39 -2.54 -10.72
C LEU A 212 -16.17 -2.59 -9.39
N MET A 213 -17.03 -3.59 -9.23
CA MET A 213 -17.86 -3.72 -8.04
C MET A 213 -17.10 -4.40 -6.90
N MET A 214 -17.30 -3.89 -5.69
CA MET A 214 -16.71 -4.43 -4.47
C MET A 214 -17.81 -4.71 -3.43
N ALA A 215 -17.68 -5.82 -2.73
CA ALA A 215 -18.39 -6.06 -1.48
C ALA A 215 -17.57 -5.43 -0.35
N VAL A 216 -18.09 -4.37 0.26
CA VAL A 216 -17.51 -3.69 1.41
C VAL A 216 -18.17 -4.24 2.67
N TYR A 217 -17.41 -4.78 3.61
CA TYR A 217 -17.97 -5.46 4.76
C TYR A 217 -17.24 -5.19 6.07
N ALA A 218 -17.98 -5.25 7.17
CA ALA A 218 -17.47 -5.12 8.54
C ALA A 218 -18.41 -5.82 9.54
N ASN A 219 -17.99 -5.86 10.81
CA ASN A 219 -18.79 -6.45 11.88
C ASN A 219 -19.97 -5.56 12.31
N SER A 220 -19.98 -4.28 11.94
CA SER A 220 -21.10 -3.38 12.20
C SER A 220 -21.33 -2.40 11.04
N ALA A 221 -22.52 -1.85 10.96
CA ALA A 221 -22.87 -0.81 9.99
C ALA A 221 -22.08 0.50 10.24
N GLU A 222 -21.83 0.81 11.51
CA GLU A 222 -21.08 1.99 11.94
C GLU A 222 -19.64 1.92 11.45
N ALA A 223 -18.99 0.76 11.56
CA ALA A 223 -17.62 0.55 11.08
C ALA A 223 -17.51 0.85 9.57
N ILE A 224 -18.47 0.37 8.76
CA ILE A 224 -18.51 0.71 7.33
C ILE A 224 -18.61 2.22 7.12
N ASN A 225 -19.50 2.89 7.85
CA ASN A 225 -19.71 4.33 7.73
C ASN A 225 -18.49 5.17 8.16
N HIS A 226 -17.63 4.64 9.03
CA HIS A 226 -16.40 5.29 9.48
C HIS A 226 -15.17 4.93 8.64
N GLY A 227 -15.32 4.10 7.58
CA GLY A 227 -14.20 3.66 6.74
C GLY A 227 -13.38 2.50 7.34
N GLU A 228 -13.86 1.89 8.42
CA GLU A 228 -13.25 0.76 9.11
C GLU A 228 -13.80 -0.56 8.56
N PHE A 229 -13.47 -0.87 7.32
CA PHE A 229 -14.03 -2.02 6.62
C PHE A 229 -12.98 -2.81 5.84
N SER A 230 -13.33 -4.03 5.50
CA SER A 230 -12.64 -4.87 4.52
C SER A 230 -13.42 -4.89 3.20
N GLN A 231 -12.78 -5.33 2.13
CA GLN A 231 -13.39 -5.40 0.81
C GLN A 231 -13.09 -6.72 0.12
N ALA A 232 -14.02 -7.19 -0.70
CA ALA A 232 -13.91 -8.40 -1.49
C ALA A 232 -14.37 -8.17 -2.92
N ASN A 233 -13.65 -8.77 -3.88
CA ASN A 233 -14.07 -8.78 -5.29
C ASN A 233 -15.32 -9.65 -5.47
N LEU A 234 -16.18 -9.23 -6.37
CA LEU A 234 -17.26 -10.06 -6.89
C LEU A 234 -16.68 -10.95 -7.99
N ILE A 235 -16.86 -12.27 -7.84
CA ILE A 235 -16.38 -13.28 -8.81
C ILE A 235 -17.48 -13.61 -9.81
N SER A 236 -18.67 -13.92 -9.32
CA SER A 236 -19.82 -14.30 -10.14
C SER A 236 -21.15 -14.04 -9.41
N HIS A 237 -22.23 -14.21 -10.11
CA HIS A 237 -23.58 -14.27 -9.55
C HIS A 237 -24.37 -15.37 -10.24
N ASP A 238 -25.39 -15.84 -9.55
CA ASP A 238 -26.35 -16.82 -10.04
C ASP A 238 -27.72 -16.14 -10.17
N GLU A 239 -28.30 -16.15 -11.36
CA GLU A 239 -29.58 -15.48 -11.63
C GLU A 239 -30.76 -16.24 -11.04
N ASP A 240 -30.69 -17.58 -10.93
CA ASP A 240 -31.78 -18.43 -10.45
C ASP A 240 -31.91 -18.30 -8.92
N SER A 241 -30.84 -18.43 -8.17
CA SER A 241 -30.80 -18.26 -6.71
C SER A 241 -30.72 -16.81 -6.28
N GLY A 242 -30.17 -15.93 -7.11
CA GLY A 242 -29.87 -14.56 -6.79
C GLY A 242 -28.69 -14.39 -5.84
N SER A 243 -27.86 -15.42 -5.68
CA SER A 243 -26.64 -15.38 -4.87
C SER A 243 -25.50 -14.64 -5.56
N ILE A 244 -24.50 -14.19 -4.79
CA ILE A 244 -23.27 -13.57 -5.30
C ILE A 244 -22.08 -14.27 -4.65
N THR A 245 -21.16 -14.76 -5.50
CA THR A 245 -19.87 -15.35 -5.09
C THR A 245 -18.82 -14.28 -4.93
N LEU A 246 -18.12 -14.27 -3.82
CA LEU A 246 -17.01 -13.36 -3.52
C LEU A 246 -15.66 -14.06 -3.57
N ALA A 247 -14.58 -13.29 -3.70
CA ALA A 247 -13.21 -13.79 -3.68
C ALA A 247 -12.77 -14.34 -2.31
N GLN A 248 -13.53 -14.06 -1.24
CA GLN A 248 -13.27 -14.55 0.11
C GLN A 248 -14.59 -14.79 0.86
N PRO A 249 -14.61 -15.74 1.80
CA PRO A 249 -15.82 -16.06 2.55
C PRO A 249 -16.14 -14.93 3.55
N LEU A 250 -17.42 -14.64 3.72
CA LEU A 250 -17.94 -13.76 4.75
C LEU A 250 -18.75 -14.58 5.79
N GLU A 251 -19.11 -13.92 6.89
CA GLU A 251 -19.81 -14.56 7.99
C GLU A 251 -21.23 -14.01 8.14
N THR A 252 -22.15 -14.89 8.50
CA THR A 252 -23.50 -14.48 8.91
C THR A 252 -23.43 -13.54 10.11
N GLY A 253 -24.18 -12.44 10.04
CA GLY A 253 -24.20 -11.39 11.06
C GLY A 253 -23.33 -10.19 10.73
N GLN A 254 -22.37 -10.30 9.84
CA GLN A 254 -21.62 -9.15 9.30
C GLN A 254 -22.54 -8.24 8.49
N TYR A 255 -22.05 -7.03 8.23
CA TYR A 255 -22.73 -6.04 7.38
C TYR A 255 -21.99 -5.89 6.08
N LEU A 256 -22.73 -5.66 4.99
CA LEU A 256 -22.21 -5.47 3.64
C LEU A 256 -22.83 -4.25 2.98
N SER A 257 -22.02 -3.48 2.28
CA SER A 257 -22.41 -2.44 1.34
C SER A 257 -21.82 -2.74 -0.03
N TRP A 258 -22.51 -2.34 -1.08
CA TRP A 258 -21.94 -2.35 -2.44
C TRP A 258 -21.13 -1.09 -2.66
N GLY A 259 -19.89 -1.27 -3.08
CA GLY A 259 -18.96 -0.22 -3.48
C GLY A 259 -18.64 -0.29 -4.97
N LEU A 260 -18.32 0.84 -5.56
CA LEU A 260 -17.82 0.95 -6.93
C LEU A 260 -16.42 1.57 -6.89
N ARG A 261 -15.46 0.96 -7.55
CA ARG A 261 -14.15 1.58 -7.81
C ARG A 261 -14.36 2.80 -8.68
N ASP A 262 -14.02 3.96 -8.17
CA ASP A 262 -14.34 5.25 -8.79
C ASP A 262 -13.16 6.21 -8.59
N GLN A 263 -12.69 6.81 -9.70
CA GLN A 263 -11.55 7.72 -9.68
C GLN A 263 -11.79 8.93 -8.79
N ASN A 264 -12.96 9.57 -8.89
CA ASN A 264 -13.25 10.76 -8.09
C ASN A 264 -13.32 10.42 -6.59
N ALA A 265 -13.84 9.23 -6.26
CA ALA A 265 -13.83 8.75 -4.88
C ALA A 265 -12.38 8.50 -4.40
N ALA A 266 -11.52 7.93 -5.25
CA ALA A 266 -10.11 7.71 -4.93
C ALA A 266 -9.38 9.03 -4.67
N GLU A 267 -9.59 10.04 -5.51
CA GLU A 267 -9.01 11.37 -5.34
C GLU A 267 -9.50 12.06 -4.07
N ALA A 268 -10.81 12.04 -3.82
CA ALA A 268 -11.41 12.64 -2.63
C ALA A 268 -10.90 11.98 -1.34
N ASP A 269 -10.80 10.65 -1.34
CA ASP A 269 -10.32 9.86 -0.22
C ASP A 269 -8.85 10.15 0.08
N LEU A 270 -7.99 10.19 -0.96
CA LEU A 270 -6.58 10.54 -0.80
C LEU A 270 -6.38 11.97 -0.30
N LEU A 271 -7.14 12.93 -0.80
CA LEU A 271 -7.13 14.31 -0.30
C LEU A 271 -7.46 14.37 1.19
N GLN A 272 -8.49 13.64 1.60
CA GLN A 272 -8.93 13.58 3.00
C GLN A 272 -7.86 12.96 3.89
N ILE A 273 -7.33 11.77 3.52
CA ILE A 273 -6.32 11.10 4.35
C ILE A 273 -5.01 11.89 4.42
N THR A 274 -4.60 12.56 3.34
CA THR A 274 -3.41 13.42 3.35
C THR A 274 -3.53 14.53 4.39
N GLN A 275 -4.71 15.16 4.49
CA GLN A 275 -4.96 16.17 5.52
C GLN A 275 -4.94 15.57 6.94
N GLN A 276 -5.58 14.42 7.13
CA GLN A 276 -5.60 13.72 8.42
C GLN A 276 -4.18 13.32 8.86
N LEU A 277 -3.37 12.77 7.96
CA LEU A 277 -1.99 12.38 8.23
C LEU A 277 -1.12 13.56 8.66
N LYS A 278 -1.27 14.73 8.00
CA LYS A 278 -0.59 15.98 8.42
C LYS A 278 -0.98 16.40 9.83
N GLN A 279 -2.26 16.29 10.19
CA GLN A 279 -2.74 16.61 11.53
C GLN A 279 -2.21 15.62 12.57
N GLU A 280 -2.24 14.33 12.28
CA GLU A 280 -1.70 13.27 13.16
C GLU A 280 -0.18 13.40 13.34
N LEU A 281 0.54 13.73 12.27
CA LEU A 281 1.98 13.96 12.33
C LEU A 281 2.31 15.17 13.20
N GLY A 282 1.48 16.22 13.15
CA GLY A 282 1.64 17.45 13.95
C GLY A 282 2.88 18.28 13.56
N ALA A 283 3.52 17.96 12.44
CA ALA A 283 4.66 18.65 11.85
C ALA A 283 4.57 18.56 10.33
N ALA A 284 5.36 19.35 9.62
CA ALA A 284 5.56 19.15 8.19
C ALA A 284 6.24 17.78 7.97
N PRO A 285 5.79 16.97 7.01
CA PRO A 285 6.48 15.73 6.70
C PRO A 285 7.80 16.02 5.98
N ASP A 286 8.85 15.31 6.38
CA ASP A 286 10.17 15.38 5.74
C ASP A 286 10.24 14.46 4.52
N PHE A 287 9.51 13.33 4.54
CA PHE A 287 9.39 12.42 3.41
C PHE A 287 8.12 11.55 3.52
N GLY A 288 7.80 10.85 2.43
CA GLY A 288 6.67 9.94 2.35
C GLY A 288 7.00 8.62 1.67
N LEU A 289 6.27 7.56 2.05
CA LEU A 289 6.19 6.30 1.33
C LEU A 289 4.75 6.11 0.84
N LEU A 290 4.60 5.71 -0.41
CA LEU A 290 3.30 5.37 -0.98
C LEU A 290 3.36 3.96 -1.58
N PHE A 291 2.45 3.10 -1.16
CA PHE A 291 2.23 1.79 -1.73
C PHE A 291 0.88 1.83 -2.43
N SER A 292 0.85 1.55 -3.73
CA SER A 292 -0.37 1.66 -4.53
C SER A 292 -0.60 0.36 -5.30
N CYS A 293 -1.83 -0.13 -5.28
CA CYS A 293 -2.19 -1.27 -6.09
C CYS A 293 -2.10 -0.92 -7.58
N ILE A 294 -1.54 -1.82 -8.40
CA ILE A 294 -1.48 -1.61 -9.85
C ILE A 294 -2.88 -1.41 -10.46
N GLY A 295 -3.91 -1.98 -9.86
CA GLY A 295 -5.29 -1.77 -10.27
C GLY A 295 -5.89 -0.44 -9.79
N ARG A 296 -5.11 0.44 -9.14
CA ARG A 296 -5.50 1.79 -8.72
C ARG A 296 -4.70 2.86 -9.46
N GLY A 297 -3.41 2.92 -9.36
CA GLY A 297 -2.50 3.94 -9.91
C GLY A 297 -2.93 4.53 -11.26
N PRO A 298 -2.22 4.29 -12.36
CA PRO A 298 -2.60 4.79 -13.68
C PRO A 298 -3.76 4.03 -14.35
N PHE A 299 -4.53 3.23 -13.58
CA PHE A 299 -5.61 2.36 -14.07
C PHE A 299 -6.72 3.11 -14.81
N TYR A 300 -7.12 4.29 -14.35
CA TYR A 300 -8.33 4.95 -14.84
C TYR A 300 -8.18 5.57 -16.23
N ASP A 301 -7.08 6.26 -16.49
CA ASP A 301 -6.86 6.99 -17.75
C ASP A 301 -5.39 7.05 -18.18
N GLY A 302 -4.56 6.16 -17.63
CA GLY A 302 -3.12 6.12 -17.90
C GLY A 302 -2.35 7.26 -17.21
N ILE A 303 -2.96 7.93 -16.23
CA ILE A 303 -2.35 8.99 -15.43
C ILE A 303 -2.44 8.60 -13.95
N ASP A 304 -1.36 8.79 -13.21
CA ASP A 304 -1.40 8.63 -11.76
C ASP A 304 -1.94 9.90 -11.08
N HIS A 305 -3.22 9.85 -10.71
CA HIS A 305 -3.89 10.95 -10.01
C HIS A 305 -3.44 11.05 -8.55
N ASP A 306 -3.06 9.95 -7.91
CA ASP A 306 -2.59 9.94 -6.53
C ASP A 306 -1.27 10.72 -6.41
N LEU A 307 -0.32 10.51 -7.31
CA LEU A 307 0.94 11.27 -7.33
C LEU A 307 0.71 12.76 -7.58
N LYS A 308 -0.21 13.12 -8.49
CA LYS A 308 -0.57 14.53 -8.71
C LYS A 308 -1.12 15.21 -7.46
N ILE A 309 -2.01 14.52 -6.72
CA ILE A 309 -2.59 15.04 -5.49
C ILE A 309 -1.51 15.24 -4.43
N ILE A 310 -0.62 14.26 -4.27
CA ILE A 310 0.47 14.34 -3.29
C ILE A 310 1.40 15.49 -3.64
N ALA A 311 1.82 15.64 -4.90
CA ALA A 311 2.67 16.73 -5.36
C ALA A 311 2.04 18.12 -5.11
N GLN A 312 0.72 18.24 -5.26
CA GLN A 312 -0.01 19.49 -4.99
C GLN A 312 -0.15 19.80 -3.49
N ARG A 313 -0.37 18.78 -2.66
CA ARG A 313 -0.63 18.94 -1.22
C ARG A 313 0.61 18.95 -0.35
N LEU A 314 1.68 18.33 -0.83
CA LEU A 314 2.96 18.17 -0.18
C LEU A 314 4.10 18.51 -1.17
N PRO A 315 4.15 19.77 -1.67
CA PRO A 315 5.12 20.16 -2.68
C PRO A 315 6.54 19.99 -2.15
N ASN A 316 7.42 19.49 -3.01
CA ASN A 316 8.85 19.24 -2.73
C ASN A 316 9.12 18.21 -1.63
N MET A 317 8.14 17.46 -1.18
CA MET A 317 8.35 16.37 -0.23
C MET A 317 8.94 15.16 -0.98
N PRO A 318 10.12 14.65 -0.60
CA PRO A 318 10.62 13.40 -1.13
C PRO A 318 9.63 12.26 -0.95
N LEU A 319 9.30 11.58 -2.03
CA LEU A 319 8.37 10.46 -2.05
C LEU A 319 8.97 9.29 -2.81
N ILE A 320 8.79 8.08 -2.31
CA ILE A 320 9.10 6.86 -3.04
C ILE A 320 8.00 5.84 -2.83
N GLY A 321 7.76 5.02 -3.83
CA GLY A 321 6.79 3.94 -3.74
C GLY A 321 6.79 3.03 -4.94
N PHE A 322 5.84 2.09 -4.92
CA PHE A 322 5.69 1.14 -6.01
C PHE A 322 4.24 0.76 -6.25
N TYR A 323 3.97 0.28 -7.47
CA TYR A 323 2.73 -0.38 -7.84
C TYR A 323 2.87 -1.88 -7.62
N GLY A 324 2.05 -2.40 -6.72
CA GLY A 324 2.10 -3.80 -6.28
C GLY A 324 0.77 -4.54 -6.43
N ASN A 325 0.73 -5.76 -5.90
CA ASN A 325 -0.42 -6.67 -5.93
C ASN A 325 -1.31 -6.54 -4.68
N GLY A 326 -1.38 -5.35 -4.12
CA GLY A 326 -2.15 -5.00 -2.93
C GLY A 326 -1.29 -4.36 -1.85
N GLU A 327 -1.95 -3.75 -0.88
CA GLU A 327 -1.34 -2.97 0.18
C GLU A 327 -1.61 -3.62 1.53
N ILE A 328 -0.67 -3.39 2.46
CA ILE A 328 -0.76 -3.86 3.84
C ILE A 328 -1.01 -2.64 4.72
N ALA A 329 -2.12 -2.66 5.45
CA ALA A 329 -2.44 -1.62 6.41
C ALA A 329 -3.12 -2.17 7.65
N ASN A 330 -3.04 -1.43 8.76
CA ASN A 330 -3.81 -1.71 9.96
C ASN A 330 -5.12 -0.93 9.92
N ILE A 331 -6.24 -1.65 9.89
CA ILE A 331 -7.59 -1.09 9.93
C ILE A 331 -8.26 -1.55 11.21
N ALA A 332 -8.69 -0.62 12.05
CA ALA A 332 -9.37 -0.91 13.33
C ALA A 332 -8.61 -1.94 14.21
N GLY A 333 -7.29 -1.82 14.27
CA GLY A 333 -6.43 -2.70 15.07
C GLY A 333 -6.08 -4.05 14.42
N LYS A 334 -6.50 -4.32 13.19
CA LYS A 334 -6.20 -5.55 12.45
C LYS A 334 -5.41 -5.24 11.18
N ASN A 335 -4.32 -5.97 10.95
CA ASN A 335 -3.62 -5.88 9.67
C ASN A 335 -4.43 -6.57 8.58
N GLN A 336 -4.55 -5.91 7.44
CA GLN A 336 -5.30 -6.39 6.29
C GLN A 336 -4.47 -6.26 5.02
N LEU A 337 -4.71 -7.17 4.09
CA LEU A 337 -4.33 -7.03 2.70
C LEU A 337 -5.47 -6.34 1.95
N LEU A 338 -5.19 -5.21 1.35
CA LEU A 338 -6.17 -4.35 0.70
C LEU A 338 -5.95 -4.37 -0.81
N PRO A 339 -6.86 -4.91 -1.62
CA PRO A 339 -6.80 -4.80 -3.07
C PRO A 339 -7.29 -3.41 -3.53
N TYR A 340 -6.78 -2.93 -4.64
CA TYR A 340 -7.20 -1.67 -5.30
C TYR A 340 -7.14 -0.43 -4.41
N SER A 341 -6.25 -0.43 -3.44
CA SER A 341 -6.07 0.64 -2.46
C SER A 341 -4.76 1.38 -2.65
N ALA A 342 -4.52 2.36 -1.81
CA ALA A 342 -3.19 2.91 -1.60
C ALA A 342 -2.95 3.13 -0.10
N VAL A 343 -1.71 2.97 0.33
CA VAL A 343 -1.26 3.25 1.71
C VAL A 343 -0.23 4.37 1.67
N LEU A 344 -0.62 5.54 2.18
CA LEU A 344 0.27 6.68 2.33
C LEU A 344 0.79 6.74 3.75
N SER A 345 2.10 6.84 3.87
CA SER A 345 2.83 6.97 5.13
C SER A 345 3.68 8.23 5.08
N LEU A 346 3.48 9.14 6.03
CA LEU A 346 4.21 10.39 6.18
C LEU A 346 5.10 10.33 7.40
N PHE A 347 6.29 10.88 7.28
CA PHE A 347 7.32 10.84 8.31
C PHE A 347 7.84 12.24 8.63
N ALA A 348 8.08 12.49 9.92
CA ALA A 348 8.80 13.68 10.38
C ALA A 348 9.92 13.26 11.33
N GLU A 349 11.12 13.82 11.15
CA GLU A 349 12.26 13.53 11.99
C GLU A 349 11.98 13.92 13.45
N LYS A 350 12.36 13.06 14.38
CA LYS A 350 12.34 13.37 15.80
C LYS A 350 13.58 14.19 16.15
N PHE A 351 13.41 15.48 16.35
CA PHE A 351 14.48 16.28 16.91
C PHE A 351 14.80 15.78 18.33
N LEU A 352 16.01 15.29 18.55
CA LEU A 352 16.51 15.02 19.89
C LEU A 352 16.52 16.37 20.64
N GLN A 353 15.55 16.59 21.53
CA GLN A 353 15.65 17.68 22.49
C GLN A 353 16.90 17.39 23.34
N CYS A 354 17.96 18.14 23.07
CA CYS A 354 19.12 18.18 23.93
C CYS A 354 18.67 18.78 25.27
N THR A 355 18.24 17.94 26.21
CA THR A 355 18.07 18.35 27.60
C THR A 355 19.47 18.55 28.20
N CYS A 356 20.08 19.67 27.92
CA CYS A 356 21.14 20.21 28.76
C CYS A 356 20.51 20.52 30.13
N LYS A 357 20.48 19.55 31.03
CA LYS A 357 20.37 19.83 32.45
C LYS A 357 21.69 20.51 32.86
N GLY A 358 21.69 21.83 32.81
CA GLY A 358 22.72 22.61 33.47
C GLY A 358 22.67 22.29 34.94
N GLN A 359 23.62 21.52 35.43
CA GLN A 359 24.02 21.57 36.80
C GLN A 359 24.71 22.92 36.99
N MET A 360 23.98 23.88 37.58
CA MET A 360 24.62 24.99 38.26
C MET A 360 24.80 24.53 39.70
N GLU A 361 26.04 24.26 40.08
CA GLU A 361 26.50 24.33 41.47
C GLU A 361 26.69 25.79 41.90
#